data_f6b9806bf2cd23ea1784e5ac87836666
#
_entry.id   f6b9806bf2cd23ea1784e5ac87836666
#
_cell.length_a   1.000
_cell.length_b   1.000
_cell.length_c   1.000
_cell.angle_alpha   90.00
_cell.angle_beta   90.00
_cell.angle_gamma   90.00
#
_symmetry.space_group_name_H-M   'P 1'
#
loop_
_entity.id
_entity.type
_entity.pdbx_description
1 polymer ?
#
loop_
_entity_poly.entity_id
_entity_poly.type
_entity_poly.pdbx_seq_one_letter_code
_entity_poly.pdbx_strand_id
1 'polypeptide(L)'
;MPELPEVETVLRTLEHQIQGRRILDVDVRYPKMIENDVEQFKQQLKNQTFNTFMRRGKYLLFGLDDCILMSHLRMEGRYYIQDPTEPTNRHMHVIFRLDNGKELRYMDTRKFGRMEILSLIHI
;
A
#
# COMPACT_ATOMS: atom_id res chain seq x y z
N MET A 1 -7.43 11.99 -11.36
CA MET A 1 -7.68 10.59 -10.99
C MET A 1 -7.11 9.70 -12.07
N PRO A 2 -6.33 8.68 -11.72
CA PRO A 2 -5.82 7.76 -12.72
C PRO A 2 -6.93 7.06 -13.48
N GLU A 3 -6.77 6.93 -14.78
CA GLU A 3 -7.67 6.15 -15.61
C GLU A 3 -7.47 4.66 -15.34
N LEU A 4 -8.44 3.83 -15.70
CA LEU A 4 -8.34 2.39 -15.46
C LEU A 4 -7.08 1.74 -16.08
N PRO A 5 -6.67 2.09 -17.31
CA PRO A 5 -5.42 1.54 -17.83
C PRO A 5 -4.19 1.93 -17.02
N GLU A 6 -4.17 3.15 -16.45
CA GLU A 6 -3.07 3.60 -15.60
C GLU A 6 -3.06 2.84 -14.27
N VAL A 7 -4.23 2.59 -13.69
CA VAL A 7 -4.35 1.82 -12.45
C VAL A 7 -3.85 0.39 -12.67
N GLU A 8 -4.21 -0.21 -13.80
CA GLU A 8 -3.75 -1.55 -14.14
C GLU A 8 -2.23 -1.60 -14.31
N THR A 9 -1.64 -0.59 -14.94
CA THR A 9 -0.20 -0.49 -15.11
C THR A 9 0.52 -0.39 -13.77
N VAL A 10 0.01 0.46 -12.87
CA VAL A 10 0.56 0.58 -11.52
C VAL A 10 0.53 -0.77 -10.82
N LEU A 11 -0.60 -1.46 -10.90
CA LEU A 11 -0.78 -2.75 -10.23
C LEU A 11 0.21 -3.80 -10.76
N ARG A 12 0.37 -3.90 -12.09
CA ARG A 12 1.29 -4.87 -12.69
C ARG A 12 2.74 -4.55 -12.36
N THR A 13 3.09 -3.27 -12.32
CA THR A 13 4.43 -2.83 -11.95
C THR A 13 4.73 -3.21 -10.50
N LEU A 14 3.78 -2.97 -9.60
CA LEU A 14 3.96 -3.34 -8.19
C LEU A 14 4.05 -4.86 -8.02
N GLU A 15 3.21 -5.61 -8.71
CA GLU A 15 3.27 -7.06 -8.68
C GLU A 15 4.66 -7.57 -9.03
N HIS A 16 5.23 -7.02 -10.10
CA HIS A 16 6.57 -7.41 -10.55
C HIS A 16 7.64 -7.10 -9.49
N GLN A 17 7.48 -6.02 -8.77
CA GLN A 17 8.50 -5.53 -7.84
C GLN A 17 8.38 -6.11 -6.43
N ILE A 18 7.16 -6.37 -5.95
CA ILE A 18 6.96 -6.71 -4.52
C ILE A 18 6.23 -8.04 -4.29
N GLN A 19 5.87 -8.78 -5.30
CA GLN A 19 5.25 -10.09 -5.09
C GLN A 19 6.21 -10.99 -4.31
N GLY A 20 5.69 -11.63 -3.25
CA GLY A 20 6.49 -12.48 -2.39
C GLY A 20 7.27 -11.75 -1.31
N ARG A 21 7.21 -10.41 -1.28
CA ARG A 21 7.91 -9.65 -0.24
C ARG A 21 7.07 -9.59 1.03
N ARG A 22 7.74 -9.77 2.16
CA ARG A 22 7.10 -9.69 3.48
C ARG A 22 7.26 -8.29 4.05
N ILE A 23 6.21 -7.78 4.66
CA ILE A 23 6.20 -6.49 5.34
C ILE A 23 6.85 -6.67 6.71
N LEU A 24 7.96 -5.99 6.96
CA LEU A 24 8.64 -6.04 8.25
C LEU A 24 8.08 -5.00 9.22
N ASP A 25 7.65 -3.84 8.70
CA ASP A 25 7.14 -2.77 9.53
C ASP A 25 6.35 -1.80 8.67
N VAL A 26 5.48 -1.01 9.30
CA VAL A 26 4.66 0.00 8.63
C VAL A 26 4.78 1.31 9.39
N ASP A 27 5.15 2.39 8.68
CA ASP A 27 5.21 3.75 9.23
C ASP A 27 4.05 4.54 8.64
N VAL A 28 3.06 4.88 9.47
CA VAL A 28 1.90 5.67 9.06
C VAL A 28 2.14 7.11 9.47
N ARG A 29 2.43 7.97 8.50
CA ARG A 29 2.74 9.39 8.74
C ARG A 29 1.51 10.28 8.65
N TYR A 30 0.47 9.86 7.92
CA TYR A 30 -0.80 10.57 7.84
C TYR A 30 -1.93 9.65 8.24
N PRO A 31 -2.25 9.56 9.54
CA PRO A 31 -3.22 8.58 10.04
C PRO A 31 -4.62 8.71 9.47
N LYS A 32 -5.02 9.93 9.07
CA LYS A 32 -6.38 10.17 8.58
C LYS A 32 -6.72 9.45 7.28
N MET A 33 -5.71 9.00 6.53
CA MET A 33 -5.97 8.26 5.31
C MET A 33 -6.30 6.78 5.56
N ILE A 34 -6.08 6.29 6.77
CA ILE A 34 -6.34 4.90 7.13
C ILE A 34 -7.76 4.79 7.67
N GLU A 35 -8.57 3.93 7.04
CA GLU A 35 -9.97 3.74 7.45
C GLU A 35 -10.11 2.85 8.68
N ASN A 36 -9.11 2.03 8.97
CA ASN A 36 -9.07 1.22 10.19
C ASN A 36 -8.42 2.00 11.33
N ASP A 37 -8.50 1.45 12.55
CA ASP A 37 -7.65 1.92 13.63
C ASP A 37 -6.19 1.79 13.22
N VAL A 38 -5.39 2.85 13.40
CA VAL A 38 -4.03 2.89 12.86
C VAL A 38 -3.14 1.82 13.48
N GLU A 39 -3.22 1.64 14.80
CA GLU A 39 -2.38 0.64 15.45
C GLU A 39 -2.75 -0.78 15.03
N GLN A 40 -4.04 -1.07 14.87
CA GLN A 40 -4.48 -2.37 14.36
C GLN A 40 -4.05 -2.55 12.92
N PHE A 41 -4.13 -1.51 12.10
CA PHE A 41 -3.67 -1.53 10.71
C PHE A 41 -2.19 -1.93 10.66
N LYS A 42 -1.35 -1.27 11.44
CA LYS A 42 0.08 -1.54 11.47
C LYS A 42 0.38 -2.97 11.96
N GLN A 43 -0.26 -3.37 13.03
CA GLN A 43 -0.03 -4.70 13.61
C GLN A 43 -0.50 -5.82 12.69
N GLN A 44 -1.64 -5.63 12.06
CA GLN A 44 -2.19 -6.66 11.17
C GLN A 44 -1.35 -6.83 9.91
N LEU A 45 -0.76 -5.75 9.39
CA LEU A 45 0.08 -5.82 8.20
C LEU A 45 1.47 -6.38 8.47
N LYS A 46 1.96 -6.22 9.69
CA LYS A 46 3.32 -6.66 10.02
C LYS A 46 3.44 -8.16 9.84
N ASN A 47 4.50 -8.58 9.16
CA ASN A 47 4.81 -9.97 8.83
C ASN A 47 3.91 -10.62 7.78
N GLN A 48 3.01 -9.86 7.16
CA GLN A 48 2.23 -10.34 6.03
C GLN A 48 3.04 -10.26 4.74
N THR A 49 2.75 -11.18 3.82
CA THR A 49 3.43 -11.23 2.52
C THR A 49 2.47 -10.77 1.43
N PHE A 50 2.99 -9.99 0.47
CA PHE A 50 2.22 -9.61 -0.72
C PHE A 50 2.13 -10.81 -1.64
N ASN A 51 0.94 -11.41 -1.77
CA ASN A 51 0.74 -12.62 -2.53
C ASN A 51 0.03 -12.40 -3.86
N THR A 52 -1.06 -11.64 -3.87
CA THR A 52 -1.84 -11.43 -5.09
C THR A 52 -2.10 -9.95 -5.31
N PHE A 53 -2.29 -9.58 -6.58
CA PHE A 53 -2.44 -8.19 -6.99
C PHE A 53 -3.64 -8.10 -7.93
N MET A 54 -4.72 -7.50 -7.44
CA MET A 54 -5.98 -7.40 -8.17
C MET A 54 -6.49 -5.97 -8.13
N ARG A 55 -7.46 -5.70 -8.98
CA ARG A 55 -8.09 -4.40 -9.07
C ARG A 55 -9.60 -4.60 -9.05
N ARG A 56 -10.29 -3.70 -8.35
CA ARG A 56 -11.73 -3.60 -8.42
C ARG A 56 -12.08 -2.15 -8.72
N GLY A 57 -12.46 -1.87 -9.99
CA GLY A 57 -12.56 -0.50 -10.43
C GLY A 57 -11.22 0.19 -10.30
N LYS A 58 -11.17 1.29 -9.58
CA LYS A 58 -9.94 2.06 -9.32
C LYS A 58 -9.30 1.75 -7.97
N TYR A 59 -9.79 0.73 -7.27
CA TYR A 59 -9.17 0.24 -6.05
C TYR A 59 -8.11 -0.80 -6.40
N LEU A 60 -6.93 -0.67 -5.79
CA LEU A 60 -5.92 -1.71 -5.78
C LEU A 60 -6.21 -2.65 -4.63
N LEU A 61 -6.14 -3.96 -4.87
CA LEU A 61 -6.39 -4.98 -3.87
C LEU A 61 -5.15 -5.85 -3.75
N PHE A 62 -4.41 -5.66 -2.65
CA PHE A 62 -3.24 -6.48 -2.36
C PHE A 62 -3.67 -7.62 -1.46
N GLY A 63 -3.67 -8.85 -2.00
CA GLY A 63 -3.96 -10.04 -1.20
C GLY A 63 -2.74 -10.41 -0.38
N LEU A 64 -2.91 -10.46 0.93
CA LEU A 64 -1.86 -10.82 1.88
C LEU A 64 -2.12 -12.22 2.42
N ASP A 65 -1.47 -12.61 3.52
CA ASP A 65 -1.61 -13.98 4.02
C ASP A 65 -3.01 -14.25 4.57
N ASP A 66 -3.60 -13.32 5.31
CA ASP A 66 -4.90 -13.51 5.93
C ASP A 66 -5.83 -12.31 5.81
N CYS A 67 -5.50 -11.35 4.97
CA CYS A 67 -6.32 -10.17 4.76
C CYS A 67 -6.05 -9.55 3.39
N ILE A 68 -6.84 -8.55 3.05
CA ILE A 68 -6.67 -7.77 1.82
C ILE A 68 -6.39 -6.33 2.22
N LEU A 69 -5.33 -5.75 1.66
CA LEU A 69 -5.07 -4.32 1.77
C LEU A 69 -5.67 -3.63 0.56
N MET A 70 -6.68 -2.80 0.79
CA MET A 70 -7.35 -2.05 -0.26
C MET A 70 -6.81 -0.63 -0.28
N SER A 71 -6.42 -0.15 -1.47
CA SER A 71 -5.81 1.16 -1.65
C SER A 71 -6.48 1.90 -2.80
N HIS A 72 -6.97 3.10 -2.54
CA HIS A 72 -7.52 3.97 -3.58
C HIS A 72 -6.58 5.15 -3.78
N LEU A 73 -6.06 5.30 -5.01
CA LEU A 73 -5.08 6.33 -5.31
C LEU A 73 -5.71 7.72 -5.43
N ARG A 74 -7.00 7.79 -5.74
CA ARG A 74 -7.70 9.04 -6.01
C ARG A 74 -6.99 9.80 -7.14
N MET A 75 -6.74 11.10 -6.95
CA MET A 75 -6.22 11.95 -8.02
C MET A 75 -4.70 11.93 -8.13
N GLU A 76 -4.00 11.88 -6.99
CA GLU A 76 -2.56 12.13 -6.95
C GLU A 76 -1.76 11.01 -6.29
N GLY A 77 -2.42 9.96 -5.78
CA GLY A 77 -1.73 8.88 -5.08
C GLY A 77 -0.77 8.11 -5.99
N ARG A 78 0.43 7.83 -5.48
CA ARG A 78 1.46 7.10 -6.21
C ARG A 78 2.25 6.21 -5.27
N TYR A 79 2.73 5.09 -5.80
CA TYR A 79 3.61 4.19 -5.08
C TYR A 79 5.01 4.22 -5.67
N TYR A 80 6.01 4.17 -4.79
CA TYR A 80 7.42 4.11 -5.16
C TYR A 80 8.11 3.01 -4.39
N ILE A 81 9.03 2.31 -5.04
CA ILE A 81 9.94 1.37 -4.39
C ILE A 81 11.28 2.07 -4.31
N GLN A 82 11.79 2.27 -3.08
CA GLN A 82 13.02 3.03 -2.88
C GLN A 82 13.88 2.39 -1.80
N ASP A 83 15.16 2.73 -1.81
CA ASP A 83 16.05 2.36 -0.72
C ASP A 83 15.70 3.18 0.53
N PRO A 84 15.86 2.60 1.75
CA PRO A 84 15.61 3.36 2.97
C PRO A 84 16.47 4.61 3.10
N THR A 85 17.65 4.64 2.44
CA THR A 85 18.55 5.79 2.46
C THR A 85 18.08 6.95 1.60
N GLU A 86 17.14 6.71 0.67
CA GLU A 86 16.57 7.80 -0.12
C GLU A 86 15.80 8.75 0.77
N PRO A 87 15.96 10.08 0.58
CA PRO A 87 15.25 11.04 1.42
C PRO A 87 13.74 10.87 1.32
N THR A 88 13.05 11.08 2.45
CA THR A 88 11.58 11.14 2.48
C THR A 88 11.15 12.60 2.37
N ASN A 89 9.86 12.80 2.09
CA ASN A 89 9.28 14.14 2.06
C ASN A 89 7.91 14.13 2.75
N ARG A 90 7.33 15.32 2.89
CA ARG A 90 6.07 15.50 3.63
C ARG A 90 4.85 14.89 2.93
N HIS A 91 4.98 14.48 1.67
CA HIS A 91 3.87 13.87 0.91
C HIS A 91 3.89 12.35 0.99
N MET A 92 4.86 11.77 1.65
CA MET A 92 4.92 10.32 1.89
C MET A 92 4.14 10.03 3.17
N HIS A 93 3.01 9.33 2.99
CA HIS A 93 2.04 9.15 4.09
C HIS A 93 2.07 7.78 4.72
N VAL A 94 2.49 6.75 3.98
CA VAL A 94 2.63 5.39 4.49
C VAL A 94 3.87 4.78 3.87
N ILE A 95 4.72 4.18 4.70
CA ILE A 95 5.95 3.53 4.26
C ILE A 95 5.94 2.10 4.79
N PHE A 96 6.04 1.12 3.89
CA PHE A 96 6.12 -0.29 4.22
C PHE A 96 7.57 -0.73 4.05
N ARG A 97 8.18 -1.20 5.13
CA ARG A 97 9.53 -1.75 5.06
C ARG A 97 9.45 -3.22 4.67
N LEU A 98 10.16 -3.61 3.62
CA LEU A 98 10.08 -4.94 3.04
C LEU A 98 11.30 -5.78 3.40
N ASP A 99 11.15 -7.11 3.30
CA ASP A 99 12.17 -8.07 3.69
C ASP A 99 13.38 -8.12 2.74
N ASN A 100 13.29 -7.44 1.58
CA ASN A 100 14.41 -7.33 0.65
C ASN A 100 15.26 -6.08 0.86
N GLY A 101 15.05 -5.36 1.96
CA GLY A 101 15.78 -4.13 2.27
C GLY A 101 15.26 -2.88 1.58
N LYS A 102 14.20 -2.99 0.77
CA LYS A 102 13.58 -1.84 0.11
C LYS A 102 12.37 -1.37 0.90
N GLU A 103 11.87 -0.19 0.52
CA GLU A 103 10.63 0.37 1.08
C GLU A 103 9.61 0.60 -0.02
N LEU A 104 8.36 0.22 0.25
CA LEU A 104 7.22 0.61 -0.57
C LEU A 104 6.65 1.88 0.05
N ARG A 105 6.68 2.98 -0.69
CA ARG A 105 6.27 4.30 -0.19
C ARG A 105 5.06 4.81 -0.95
N TYR A 106 4.02 5.20 -0.19
CA TYR A 106 2.83 5.81 -0.74
C TYR A 106 2.94 7.34 -0.60
N MET A 107 2.86 8.04 -1.73
CA MET A 107 2.96 9.50 -1.78
C MET A 107 1.70 10.10 -2.38
N ASP A 108 1.21 11.20 -1.79
CA ASP A 108 -0.03 11.84 -2.23
C ASP A 108 -0.03 13.31 -1.81
N THR A 109 0.15 14.20 -2.78
CA THR A 109 0.22 15.63 -2.51
C THR A 109 -1.10 16.20 -2.01
N ARG A 110 -2.24 15.62 -2.41
CA ARG A 110 -3.57 16.10 -2.05
C ARG A 110 -4.19 15.40 -0.86
N LYS A 111 -3.59 14.29 -0.40
CA LYS A 111 -4.09 13.53 0.76
C LYS A 111 -5.51 12.98 0.56
N PHE A 112 -5.91 12.73 -0.68
CA PHE A 112 -7.26 12.20 -0.98
C PHE A 112 -7.29 10.68 -1.00
N GLY A 113 -6.14 10.03 -1.18
CA GLY A 113 -6.07 8.57 -1.19
C GLY A 113 -6.48 7.97 0.15
N ARG A 114 -6.89 6.70 0.12
CA ARG A 114 -7.32 5.97 1.32
C ARG A 114 -6.82 4.54 1.28
N MET A 115 -6.58 4.00 2.45
CA MET A 115 -6.23 2.58 2.64
C MET A 115 -7.12 1.95 3.68
N GLU A 116 -7.46 0.68 3.47
CA GLU A 116 -8.27 -0.09 4.40
C GLU A 116 -7.87 -1.55 4.34
N ILE A 117 -7.80 -2.20 5.50
CA ILE A 117 -7.63 -3.66 5.56
C ILE A 117 -9.00 -4.30 5.67
N LEU A 118 -9.24 -5.29 4.83
CA LEU A 118 -10.42 -6.15 4.89
C LEU A 118 -9.98 -7.53 5.36
N SER A 119 -10.64 -8.05 6.39
CA SER A 119 -10.35 -9.39 6.89
C SER A 119 -10.99 -10.43 5.98
N LEU A 120 -10.23 -11.48 5.63
CA LEU A 120 -10.76 -12.56 4.79
C LEU A 120 -11.87 -13.36 5.48
N ILE A 121 -11.88 -13.39 6.80
CA ILE A 121 -12.89 -14.15 7.53
C ILE A 121 -14.27 -13.48 7.50
N HIS A 122 -14.36 -12.25 7.03
CA HIS A 122 -15.61 -11.50 6.91
C HIS A 122 -16.12 -11.39 5.47
N ILE A 123 -15.52 -12.12 4.57
CA ILE A 123 -15.89 -12.10 3.15
C ILE A 123 -16.82 -13.25 2.80
#